data_48cd5623f7250b11666ef474a8d1640f
#
_entry.id   48cd5623f7250b11666ef474a8d1640f
#
_cell.length_a   1.000
_cell.length_b   1.000
_cell.length_c   1.000
_cell.angle_alpha   90.00
_cell.angle_beta   90.00
_cell.angle_gamma   90.00
#
_symmetry.space_group_name_H-M   'P 1'
#
loop_
_entity.id
_entity.type
_entity.pdbx_description
1 polymer ?
#
loop_
_entity_poly.entity_id
_entity_poly.type
_entity_poly.pdbx_seq_one_letter_code
_entity_poly.pdbx_strand_id
1 'polypeptide(L)'
;VKGKCTARRLYLALYEFRNKGDIILIDDADSLVGPKADENCINILKAALDSDNSPEGRLVTYGVAGKISDDDGNEVPKKCHVKSGCIVITTYHTGALDTALRNRSFIQDIDFTNKEVLSIINKLLPNIEPELLDAKSKIKSYRYLCELDEQGSNMELSLRTFVLCAKIFKACEGDPDFTDEDAKSMIEEQMKLQYARASAN
;
A
#
# COMPACT_ATOMS: atom_id res chain seq x y z
N VAL A 1 -0.79 -9.53 -4.68
CA VAL A 1 -1.14 -9.96 -3.31
C VAL A 1 -1.38 -8.72 -2.49
N LYS A 2 -2.47 -8.64 -1.74
CA LYS A 2 -2.83 -7.47 -0.92
C LYS A 2 -3.20 -7.90 0.51
N GLY A 3 -2.78 -7.11 1.51
CA GLY A 3 -3.06 -7.34 2.92
C GLY A 3 -2.18 -8.43 3.55
N LYS A 4 -2.62 -9.01 4.70
CA LYS A 4 -1.83 -9.99 5.44
C LYS A 4 -1.54 -11.21 4.57
N CYS A 5 -0.27 -11.44 4.27
CA CYS A 5 0.22 -12.55 3.47
C CYS A 5 0.94 -13.57 4.37
N THR A 6 0.60 -14.85 4.24
CA THR A 6 1.30 -15.95 4.90
C THR A 6 2.41 -16.50 4.01
N ALA A 7 3.38 -17.19 4.59
CA ALA A 7 4.44 -17.87 3.84
C ALA A 7 3.90 -18.82 2.76
N ARG A 8 2.81 -19.55 3.05
CA ARG A 8 2.14 -20.41 2.06
C ARG A 8 1.60 -19.59 0.88
N ARG A 9 0.87 -18.51 1.15
CA ARG A 9 0.28 -17.66 0.09
C ARG A 9 1.35 -16.98 -0.76
N LEU A 10 2.43 -16.53 -0.13
CA LEU A 10 3.58 -15.97 -0.84
C LEU A 10 4.22 -17.01 -1.76
N TYR A 11 4.46 -18.23 -1.25
CA TYR A 11 5.03 -19.32 -2.04
C TYR A 11 4.14 -19.72 -3.22
N LEU A 12 2.83 -19.83 -3.02
CA LEU A 12 1.88 -20.15 -4.09
C LEU A 12 1.86 -19.07 -5.18
N ALA A 13 1.88 -17.79 -4.81
CA ALA A 13 1.94 -16.69 -5.77
C ALA A 13 3.26 -16.73 -6.57
N LEU A 14 4.39 -16.99 -5.91
CA LEU A 14 5.67 -17.16 -6.59
C LEU A 14 5.70 -18.37 -7.53
N TYR A 15 5.04 -19.46 -7.16
CA TYR A 15 4.91 -20.65 -8.01
C TYR A 15 4.02 -20.39 -9.24
N GLU A 16 2.88 -19.75 -9.05
CA GLU A 16 1.91 -19.44 -10.12
C GLU A 16 2.51 -18.48 -11.15
N PHE A 17 3.11 -17.38 -10.69
CA PHE A 17 3.68 -16.32 -11.53
C PHE A 17 5.22 -16.41 -11.60
N ARG A 18 5.77 -17.61 -11.80
CA ARG A 18 7.21 -17.85 -11.78
C ARG A 18 7.95 -17.59 -13.07
N ASN A 19 7.23 -17.33 -14.17
CA ASN A 19 7.82 -17.29 -15.50
C ASN A 19 8.53 -15.95 -15.76
N LYS A 20 9.43 -15.95 -16.74
CA LYS A 20 10.06 -14.72 -17.22
C LYS A 20 9.03 -13.80 -17.85
N GLY A 21 9.00 -12.56 -17.39
CA GLY A 21 8.04 -11.53 -17.83
C GLY A 21 6.87 -11.34 -16.87
N ASP A 22 6.62 -12.29 -15.96
CA ASP A 22 5.67 -12.09 -14.88
C ASP A 22 6.21 -11.09 -13.86
N ILE A 23 5.34 -10.28 -13.26
CA ILE A 23 5.66 -9.36 -12.16
C ILE A 23 4.65 -9.60 -11.04
N ILE A 24 5.16 -9.91 -9.85
CA ILE A 24 4.36 -10.08 -8.66
C ILE A 24 4.37 -8.78 -7.88
N LEU A 25 3.22 -8.13 -7.76
CA LEU A 25 3.03 -6.97 -6.91
C LEU A 25 2.50 -7.41 -5.55
N ILE A 26 3.22 -7.07 -4.48
CA ILE A 26 2.84 -7.29 -3.10
C ILE A 26 2.60 -5.92 -2.47
N ASP A 27 1.35 -5.60 -2.24
CA ASP A 27 0.89 -4.34 -1.65
C ASP A 27 0.55 -4.57 -0.17
N ASP A 28 0.79 -3.58 0.68
CA ASP A 28 0.67 -3.69 2.14
C ASP A 28 1.55 -4.82 2.73
N ALA A 29 2.82 -4.87 2.30
CA ALA A 29 3.74 -5.96 2.62
C ALA A 29 4.34 -5.90 4.04
N ASP A 30 3.84 -5.07 4.91
CA ASP A 30 4.35 -4.84 6.27
C ASP A 30 4.50 -6.13 7.09
N SER A 31 3.56 -7.07 6.90
CA SER A 31 3.62 -8.39 7.54
C SER A 31 4.71 -9.32 7.01
N LEU A 32 5.29 -9.00 5.84
CA LEU A 32 6.30 -9.82 5.16
C LEU A 32 7.72 -9.31 5.36
N VAL A 33 7.89 -7.99 5.54
CA VAL A 33 9.22 -7.37 5.49
C VAL A 33 9.56 -6.55 6.72
N GLY A 34 8.58 -6.27 7.59
CA GLY A 34 8.77 -5.46 8.79
C GLY A 34 9.43 -6.20 9.95
N PRO A 35 9.69 -5.52 11.07
CA PRO A 35 10.38 -6.08 12.25
C PRO A 35 9.68 -7.29 12.88
N LYS A 36 8.39 -7.47 12.64
CA LYS A 36 7.56 -8.59 13.13
C LYS A 36 7.20 -9.57 12.02
N ALA A 37 7.88 -9.52 10.88
CA ALA A 37 7.61 -10.41 9.76
C ALA A 37 7.92 -11.88 10.11
N ASP A 38 7.14 -12.79 9.54
CA ASP A 38 7.38 -14.22 9.67
C ASP A 38 8.72 -14.59 9.00
N GLU A 39 9.60 -15.26 9.73
CA GLU A 39 10.92 -15.67 9.24
C GLU A 39 10.81 -16.53 7.98
N ASN A 40 9.79 -17.36 7.84
CA ASN A 40 9.56 -18.16 6.64
C ASN A 40 9.24 -17.26 5.43
N CYS A 41 8.46 -16.19 5.62
CA CYS A 41 8.19 -15.21 4.58
C CYS A 41 9.48 -14.51 4.13
N ILE A 42 10.29 -14.06 5.10
CA ILE A 42 11.58 -13.42 4.82
C ILE A 42 12.51 -14.37 4.05
N ASN A 43 12.59 -15.63 4.45
CA ASN A 43 13.45 -16.61 3.78
C ASN A 43 12.98 -16.94 2.36
N ILE A 44 11.68 -17.04 2.12
CA ILE A 44 11.10 -17.20 0.78
C ILE A 44 11.42 -15.98 -0.09
N LEU A 45 11.25 -14.75 0.44
CA LEU A 45 11.59 -13.54 -0.29
C LEU A 45 13.09 -13.45 -0.59
N LYS A 46 13.96 -13.77 0.36
CA LYS A 46 15.42 -13.83 0.15
C LYS A 46 15.78 -14.74 -1.01
N ALA A 47 15.18 -15.93 -1.07
CA ALA A 47 15.41 -16.88 -2.16
C ALA A 47 14.84 -16.37 -3.49
N ALA A 48 13.65 -15.75 -3.48
CA ALA A 48 12.99 -15.21 -4.66
C ALA A 48 13.68 -13.94 -5.21
N LEU A 49 14.44 -13.21 -4.38
CA LEU A 49 15.15 -11.98 -4.74
C LEU A 49 16.67 -12.22 -4.89
N ASP A 50 17.13 -13.46 -4.82
CA ASP A 50 18.55 -13.76 -4.97
C ASP A 50 19.07 -13.33 -6.34
N SER A 51 20.34 -12.93 -6.39
CA SER A 51 21.02 -12.50 -7.61
C SER A 51 21.58 -13.67 -8.44
N ASP A 52 21.13 -14.91 -8.16
CA ASP A 52 21.54 -16.08 -8.94
C ASP A 52 21.10 -15.93 -10.41
N ASN A 53 22.10 -15.93 -11.30
CA ASN A 53 21.93 -15.85 -12.75
C ASN A 53 21.78 -17.23 -13.42
N SER A 54 21.33 -18.25 -12.67
CA SER A 54 21.04 -19.55 -13.23
C SER A 54 20.07 -19.43 -14.42
N PRO A 55 20.32 -20.12 -15.56
CA PRO A 55 19.36 -20.15 -16.66
C PRO A 55 17.98 -20.68 -16.26
N GLU A 56 17.92 -21.50 -15.21
CA GLU A 56 16.69 -22.06 -14.67
C GLU A 56 15.91 -21.06 -13.80
N GLY A 57 16.57 -20.00 -13.33
CA GLY A 57 16.03 -19.00 -12.40
C GLY A 57 16.40 -19.31 -10.95
N ARG A 58 15.91 -18.49 -10.04
CA ARG A 58 16.18 -18.55 -8.59
C ARG A 58 15.40 -19.70 -7.96
N LEU A 59 16.10 -20.59 -7.26
CA LEU A 59 15.45 -21.72 -6.57
C LEU A 59 14.79 -21.26 -5.28
N VAL A 60 13.47 -21.34 -5.22
CA VAL A 60 12.69 -21.08 -4.02
C VAL A 60 12.20 -22.39 -3.44
N THR A 61 12.40 -22.57 -2.14
CA THR A 61 11.98 -23.76 -1.40
C THR A 61 11.05 -23.36 -0.26
N TYR A 62 9.92 -24.07 -0.12
CA TYR A 62 9.02 -23.93 1.02
C TYR A 62 9.07 -25.20 1.86
N GLY A 63 9.82 -25.13 2.96
CA GLY A 63 10.11 -26.27 3.86
C GLY A 63 8.98 -26.55 4.85
N VAL A 64 7.90 -27.20 4.40
CA VAL A 64 6.78 -27.61 5.26
C VAL A 64 6.63 -29.12 5.35
N ALA A 65 6.13 -29.61 6.49
CA ALA A 65 5.68 -31.00 6.60
C ALA A 65 4.37 -31.18 5.81
N GLY A 66 4.20 -32.30 5.13
CA GLY A 66 2.99 -32.59 4.35
C GLY A 66 3.00 -32.00 2.94
N LYS A 67 1.89 -32.16 2.23
CA LYS A 67 1.69 -31.69 0.87
C LYS A 67 1.28 -30.22 0.83
N ILE A 68 1.64 -29.55 -0.23
CA ILE A 68 1.18 -28.19 -0.53
C ILE A 68 0.15 -28.31 -1.67
N SER A 69 -0.99 -27.69 -1.54
CA SER A 69 -1.98 -27.61 -2.61
C SER A 69 -2.30 -26.15 -2.91
N ASP A 70 -2.60 -25.84 -4.17
CA ASP A 70 -3.16 -24.56 -4.59
C ASP A 70 -4.62 -24.39 -4.10
N ASP A 71 -5.27 -23.31 -4.53
CA ASP A 71 -6.65 -23.01 -4.13
C ASP A 71 -7.67 -23.92 -4.85
N ASP A 72 -7.25 -24.56 -5.97
CA ASP A 72 -8.06 -25.55 -6.71
C ASP A 72 -7.86 -26.99 -6.22
N GLY A 73 -6.97 -27.18 -5.23
CA GLY A 73 -6.66 -28.49 -4.64
C GLY A 73 -5.56 -29.28 -5.36
N ASN A 74 -4.93 -28.71 -6.40
CA ASN A 74 -3.84 -29.38 -7.11
C ASN A 74 -2.58 -29.38 -6.25
N GLU A 75 -1.81 -30.48 -6.29
CA GLU A 75 -0.56 -30.59 -5.56
C GLU A 75 0.53 -29.70 -6.17
N VAL A 76 1.13 -28.86 -5.35
CA VAL A 76 2.21 -27.93 -5.73
C VAL A 76 3.54 -28.45 -5.17
N PRO A 77 4.62 -28.50 -5.96
CA PRO A 77 5.94 -28.95 -5.49
C PRO A 77 6.47 -28.00 -4.42
N LYS A 78 7.26 -28.54 -3.47
CA LYS A 78 7.89 -27.75 -2.41
C LYS A 78 9.08 -26.89 -2.87
N LYS A 79 9.49 -27.04 -4.13
CA LYS A 79 10.59 -26.30 -4.76
C LYS A 79 10.16 -25.85 -6.14
N CYS A 80 10.48 -24.62 -6.49
CA CYS A 80 10.27 -24.11 -7.84
C CYS A 80 11.37 -23.13 -8.22
N HIS A 81 11.59 -22.98 -9.53
CA HIS A 81 12.46 -21.95 -10.05
C HIS A 81 11.64 -20.73 -10.45
N VAL A 82 12.07 -19.54 -10.00
CA VAL A 82 11.36 -18.27 -10.19
C VAL A 82 12.22 -17.36 -11.09
N LYS A 83 11.65 -16.91 -12.20
CA LYS A 83 12.24 -15.95 -13.16
C LYS A 83 11.50 -14.62 -13.19
N SER A 84 10.36 -14.53 -12.51
CA SER A 84 9.53 -13.32 -12.42
C SER A 84 10.22 -12.21 -11.64
N GLY A 85 9.78 -10.96 -11.88
CA GLY A 85 10.06 -9.83 -11.03
C GLY A 85 9.17 -9.79 -9.80
N CYS A 86 9.58 -9.08 -8.75
CA CYS A 86 8.78 -8.83 -7.58
C CYS A 86 8.87 -7.33 -7.21
N ILE A 87 7.71 -6.71 -6.99
CA ILE A 87 7.59 -5.35 -6.47
C ILE A 87 6.92 -5.46 -5.11
N VAL A 88 7.58 -4.96 -4.08
CA VAL A 88 7.09 -4.96 -2.70
C VAL A 88 6.85 -3.52 -2.27
N ILE A 89 5.62 -3.24 -1.85
CA ILE A 89 5.22 -1.94 -1.29
C ILE A 89 4.97 -2.12 0.20
N THR A 90 5.62 -1.32 1.01
CA THR A 90 5.55 -1.36 2.47
C THR A 90 5.54 0.05 3.04
N THR A 91 4.99 0.23 4.24
CA THR A 91 5.05 1.49 4.99
C THR A 91 6.37 1.65 5.76
N TYR A 92 7.21 0.62 5.82
CA TYR A 92 8.50 0.70 6.51
C TYR A 92 9.56 1.41 5.68
N HIS A 93 10.27 2.35 6.32
CA HIS A 93 11.49 2.93 5.77
C HIS A 93 12.60 1.89 5.61
N THR A 94 13.50 2.14 4.67
CA THR A 94 14.63 1.26 4.33
C THR A 94 15.39 0.75 5.56
N GLY A 95 15.55 1.58 6.60
CA GLY A 95 16.28 1.22 7.82
C GLY A 95 15.63 0.11 8.65
N ALA A 96 14.31 -0.08 8.54
CA ALA A 96 13.56 -1.10 9.28
C ALA A 96 13.52 -2.47 8.56
N LEU A 97 13.98 -2.54 7.31
CA LEU A 97 13.97 -3.76 6.52
C LEU A 97 15.15 -4.68 6.87
N ASP A 98 14.94 -5.99 6.71
CA ASP A 98 16.01 -7.00 6.84
C ASP A 98 17.18 -6.67 5.90
N THR A 99 18.41 -6.70 6.42
CA THR A 99 19.62 -6.33 5.67
C THR A 99 19.84 -7.19 4.43
N ALA A 100 19.50 -8.48 4.48
CA ALA A 100 19.68 -9.35 3.34
C ALA A 100 18.66 -9.10 2.24
N LEU A 101 17.44 -8.68 2.58
CA LEU A 101 16.45 -8.20 1.61
C LEU A 101 16.92 -6.88 0.97
N ARG A 102 17.42 -5.94 1.76
CA ARG A 102 17.96 -4.67 1.23
C ARG A 102 19.06 -4.88 0.21
N ASN A 103 19.99 -5.79 0.49
CA ASN A 103 21.12 -6.06 -0.40
C ASN A 103 20.73 -6.77 -1.71
N ARG A 104 19.52 -7.35 -1.77
CA ARG A 104 18.99 -8.07 -2.95
C ARG A 104 17.95 -7.28 -3.73
N SER A 105 17.65 -6.06 -3.30
CA SER A 105 16.56 -5.27 -3.84
C SER A 105 17.04 -3.88 -4.28
N PHE A 106 16.44 -3.36 -5.34
CA PHE A 106 16.46 -1.93 -5.59
C PHE A 106 15.38 -1.28 -4.71
N ILE A 107 15.78 -0.37 -3.83
CA ILE A 107 14.87 0.25 -2.88
C ILE A 107 14.73 1.75 -3.20
N GLN A 108 13.49 2.21 -3.16
CA GLN A 108 13.14 3.60 -3.29
C GLN A 108 12.23 3.99 -2.12
N ASP A 109 12.70 4.87 -1.26
CA ASP A 109 11.85 5.57 -0.31
C ASP A 109 11.08 6.67 -1.05
N ILE A 110 9.77 6.72 -0.83
CA ILE A 110 8.88 7.68 -1.49
C ILE A 110 8.20 8.50 -0.40
N ASP A 111 8.68 9.73 -0.22
CA ASP A 111 8.09 10.72 0.67
C ASP A 111 7.54 11.87 -0.15
N PHE A 112 6.26 12.16 0.01
CA PHE A 112 5.62 13.28 -0.65
C PHE A 112 5.39 14.43 0.32
N THR A 113 5.80 15.63 -0.06
CA THR A 113 5.37 16.85 0.60
C THR A 113 3.88 17.10 0.36
N ASN A 114 3.22 17.84 1.24
CA ASN A 114 1.82 18.22 1.03
C ASN A 114 1.57 18.88 -0.33
N LYS A 115 2.50 19.70 -0.81
CA LYS A 115 2.42 20.33 -2.15
C LYS A 115 2.42 19.32 -3.28
N GLU A 116 3.25 18.29 -3.18
CA GLU A 116 3.28 17.22 -4.19
C GLU A 116 2.00 16.38 -4.14
N VAL A 117 1.51 16.06 -2.94
CA VAL A 117 0.21 15.38 -2.75
C VAL A 117 -0.91 16.21 -3.38
N LEU A 118 -1.00 17.50 -3.10
CA LEU A 118 -2.01 18.39 -3.69
C LEU A 118 -1.90 18.45 -5.22
N SER A 119 -0.67 18.48 -5.77
CA SER A 119 -0.46 18.41 -7.21
C SER A 119 -0.97 17.11 -7.82
N ILE A 120 -0.73 15.98 -7.16
CA ILE A 120 -1.22 14.67 -7.58
C ILE A 120 -2.75 14.63 -7.53
N ILE A 121 -3.35 15.07 -6.42
CA ILE A 121 -4.81 15.14 -6.26
C ILE A 121 -5.42 15.98 -7.38
N ASN A 122 -4.87 17.16 -7.68
CA ASN A 122 -5.37 18.03 -8.74
C ASN A 122 -5.40 17.34 -10.11
N LYS A 123 -4.36 16.60 -10.44
CA LYS A 123 -4.29 15.84 -11.69
C LYS A 123 -5.29 14.68 -11.76
N LEU A 124 -5.59 14.08 -10.60
CA LEU A 124 -6.48 12.92 -10.50
C LEU A 124 -7.95 13.31 -10.25
N LEU A 125 -8.26 14.57 -9.96
CA LEU A 125 -9.61 15.04 -9.59
C LEU A 125 -10.75 14.43 -10.42
N PRO A 126 -10.69 14.39 -11.76
CA PRO A 126 -11.77 13.82 -12.56
C PRO A 126 -12.01 12.33 -12.29
N ASN A 127 -10.93 11.60 -11.97
CA ASN A 127 -10.93 10.14 -11.89
C ASN A 127 -11.10 9.60 -10.46
N ILE A 128 -11.05 10.48 -9.44
CA ILE A 128 -11.24 10.04 -8.04
C ILE A 128 -12.72 9.77 -7.79
N GLU A 129 -13.05 8.52 -7.51
CA GLU A 129 -14.42 8.04 -7.18
C GLU A 129 -15.51 8.74 -8.05
N PRO A 130 -15.47 8.65 -9.40
CA PRO A 130 -16.31 9.45 -10.27
C PRO A 130 -17.80 9.15 -10.12
N GLU A 131 -18.15 7.94 -9.69
CA GLU A 131 -19.53 7.52 -9.45
C GLU A 131 -20.08 7.96 -8.08
N LEU A 132 -19.19 8.21 -7.12
CA LEU A 132 -19.57 8.52 -5.74
C LEU A 132 -19.44 9.99 -5.40
N LEU A 133 -18.52 10.73 -6.02
CA LEU A 133 -18.21 12.12 -5.73
C LEU A 133 -18.47 13.01 -6.94
N ASP A 134 -19.29 14.04 -6.73
CA ASP A 134 -19.54 15.07 -7.75
C ASP A 134 -18.38 16.09 -7.83
N ALA A 135 -18.36 16.86 -8.91
CA ALA A 135 -17.32 17.85 -9.17
C ALA A 135 -17.27 18.95 -8.10
N LYS A 136 -18.42 19.34 -7.56
CA LYS A 136 -18.52 20.43 -6.58
C LYS A 136 -17.88 20.07 -5.24
N SER A 137 -18.21 18.89 -4.71
CA SER A 137 -17.63 18.38 -3.46
C SER A 137 -16.11 18.13 -3.61
N LYS A 138 -15.66 17.65 -4.76
CA LYS A 138 -14.23 17.51 -5.07
C LYS A 138 -13.49 18.84 -5.08
N ILE A 139 -14.05 19.87 -5.72
CA ILE A 139 -13.43 21.20 -5.79
C ILE A 139 -13.40 21.86 -4.40
N LYS A 140 -14.48 21.74 -3.62
CA LYS A 140 -14.51 22.25 -2.24
C LYS A 140 -13.44 21.58 -1.38
N SER A 141 -13.35 20.25 -1.44
CA SER A 141 -12.34 19.48 -0.72
C SER A 141 -10.93 19.89 -1.09
N TYR A 142 -10.63 19.99 -2.38
CA TYR A 142 -9.31 20.40 -2.86
C TYR A 142 -8.93 21.80 -2.36
N ARG A 143 -9.82 22.77 -2.47
CA ARG A 143 -9.59 24.13 -1.99
C ARG A 143 -9.33 24.15 -0.47
N TYR A 144 -10.13 23.42 0.29
CA TYR A 144 -9.96 23.33 1.73
C TYR A 144 -8.59 22.74 2.13
N LEU A 145 -8.14 21.69 1.43
CA LEU A 145 -6.80 21.13 1.69
C LEU A 145 -5.67 22.10 1.32
N CYS A 146 -5.85 22.91 0.27
CA CYS A 146 -4.90 23.98 -0.05
C CYS A 146 -4.87 25.05 1.06
N GLU A 147 -6.04 25.46 1.58
CA GLU A 147 -6.15 26.41 2.71
C GLU A 147 -5.40 25.88 3.95
N LEU A 148 -5.54 24.58 4.27
CA LEU A 148 -4.83 23.94 5.39
C LEU A 148 -3.31 23.94 5.21
N ASP A 149 -2.83 23.67 4.01
CA ASP A 149 -1.38 23.70 3.70
C ASP A 149 -0.83 25.13 3.79
N GLU A 150 -1.54 26.13 3.27
CA GLU A 150 -1.18 27.56 3.34
C GLU A 150 -1.15 28.10 4.76
N GLN A 151 -2.04 27.62 5.65
CA GLN A 151 -2.07 27.96 7.06
C GLN A 151 -0.95 27.31 7.88
N GLY A 152 -0.10 26.50 7.25
CA GLY A 152 0.99 25.80 7.90
C GLY A 152 0.53 24.68 8.84
N SER A 153 -0.59 24.06 8.53
CA SER A 153 -1.06 22.89 9.29
C SER A 153 0.00 21.77 9.23
N ASN A 154 0.36 21.24 10.39
CA ASN A 154 1.28 20.10 10.48
C ASN A 154 0.61 18.76 10.09
N MET A 155 -0.57 18.80 9.49
CA MET A 155 -1.28 17.61 9.06
C MET A 155 -0.69 17.07 7.76
N GLU A 156 -0.38 15.79 7.76
CA GLU A 156 0.03 15.08 6.55
C GLU A 156 -1.18 14.86 5.65
N LEU A 157 -1.16 15.46 4.47
CA LEU A 157 -2.22 15.30 3.48
C LEU A 157 -2.05 14.01 2.70
N SER A 158 -3.18 13.41 2.32
CA SER A 158 -3.20 12.17 1.53
C SER A 158 -4.42 12.13 0.61
N LEU A 159 -4.42 11.22 -0.35
CA LEU A 159 -5.61 10.96 -1.17
C LEU A 159 -6.80 10.49 -0.31
N ARG A 160 -6.54 9.73 0.75
CA ARG A 160 -7.59 9.30 1.70
C ARG A 160 -8.22 10.49 2.43
N THR A 161 -7.38 11.43 2.87
CA THR A 161 -7.83 12.68 3.49
C THR A 161 -8.71 13.48 2.53
N PHE A 162 -8.29 13.60 1.26
CA PHE A 162 -9.08 14.26 0.23
C PHE A 162 -10.45 13.61 0.03
N VAL A 163 -10.49 12.28 -0.13
CA VAL A 163 -11.75 11.53 -0.32
C VAL A 163 -12.68 11.69 0.90
N LEU A 164 -12.13 11.65 2.12
CA LEU A 164 -12.89 11.88 3.34
C LEU A 164 -13.54 13.28 3.33
N CYS A 165 -12.75 14.32 3.06
CA CYS A 165 -13.24 15.69 2.97
C CYS A 165 -14.36 15.82 1.92
N ALA A 166 -14.16 15.26 0.74
CA ALA A 166 -15.15 15.32 -0.34
C ALA A 166 -16.46 14.61 0.01
N LYS A 167 -16.39 13.49 0.74
CA LYS A 167 -17.57 12.77 1.24
C LYS A 167 -18.32 13.58 2.28
N ILE A 168 -17.63 14.27 3.20
CA ILE A 168 -18.26 15.15 4.20
C ILE A 168 -18.91 16.35 3.52
N PHE A 169 -18.20 17.07 2.64
CA PHE A 169 -18.80 18.20 1.90
C PHE A 169 -20.03 17.76 1.10
N LYS A 170 -20.00 16.58 0.48
CA LYS A 170 -21.15 16.04 -0.25
C LYS A 170 -22.31 15.71 0.68
N ALA A 171 -22.06 15.13 1.83
CA ALA A 171 -23.09 14.77 2.80
C ALA A 171 -23.80 15.99 3.40
N CYS A 172 -23.07 17.10 3.61
CA CYS A 172 -23.61 18.36 4.11
C CYS A 172 -24.29 19.19 3.00
N GLU A 173 -24.11 18.82 1.72
CA GLU A 173 -24.68 19.56 0.61
C GLU A 173 -26.21 19.37 0.52
N GLY A 174 -26.92 20.51 0.53
CA GLY A 174 -28.38 20.50 0.42
C GLY A 174 -29.11 20.34 1.75
N ASP A 175 -28.42 20.17 2.86
CA ASP A 175 -28.99 20.23 4.18
C ASP A 175 -28.95 21.69 4.69
N PRO A 176 -30.12 22.37 4.90
CA PRO A 176 -30.14 23.75 5.30
C PRO A 176 -29.61 24.01 6.73
N ASP A 177 -29.52 22.96 7.53
CA ASP A 177 -29.00 23.03 8.90
C ASP A 177 -27.45 22.91 8.96
N PHE A 178 -26.79 22.60 7.83
CA PHE A 178 -25.35 22.49 7.75
C PHE A 178 -24.70 23.51 6.80
N THR A 179 -23.70 24.21 7.32
CA THR A 179 -22.88 25.16 6.56
C THR A 179 -21.58 24.52 6.11
N ASP A 180 -20.84 25.20 5.19
CA ASP A 180 -19.49 24.77 4.83
C ASP A 180 -18.52 24.81 6.02
N GLU A 181 -18.75 25.70 7.00
CA GLU A 181 -17.94 25.78 8.22
C GLU A 181 -18.20 24.59 9.15
N ASP A 182 -19.45 24.12 9.23
CA ASP A 182 -19.75 22.90 9.98
C ASP A 182 -19.07 21.69 9.35
N ALA A 183 -19.08 21.60 8.03
CA ALA A 183 -18.35 20.55 7.31
C ALA A 183 -16.84 20.60 7.58
N LYS A 184 -16.22 21.78 7.57
CA LYS A 184 -14.80 21.97 7.90
C LYS A 184 -14.51 21.53 9.34
N SER A 185 -15.34 21.92 10.30
CA SER A 185 -15.21 21.51 11.70
C SER A 185 -15.27 19.99 11.87
N MET A 186 -16.22 19.33 11.20
CA MET A 186 -16.29 17.85 11.18
C MET A 186 -15.04 17.20 10.57
N ILE A 187 -14.52 17.76 9.50
CA ILE A 187 -13.29 17.26 8.86
C ILE A 187 -12.11 17.37 9.84
N GLU A 188 -11.93 18.51 10.48
CA GLU A 188 -10.83 18.71 11.44
C GLU A 188 -10.91 17.73 12.62
N GLU A 189 -12.10 17.50 13.15
CA GLU A 189 -12.30 16.52 14.21
C GLU A 189 -11.94 15.10 13.76
N GLN A 190 -12.40 14.69 12.59
CA GLN A 190 -12.07 13.38 12.03
C GLN A 190 -10.57 13.22 11.75
N MET A 191 -9.92 14.25 11.24
CA MET A 191 -8.47 14.24 11.00
C MET A 191 -7.72 14.13 12.33
N LYS A 192 -8.07 14.90 13.38
CA LYS A 192 -7.47 14.79 14.72
C LYS A 192 -7.58 13.38 15.28
N LEU A 193 -8.75 12.73 15.13
CA LEU A 193 -8.96 11.35 15.58
C LEU A 193 -8.09 10.33 14.82
N GLN A 194 -7.88 10.52 13.52
CA GLN A 194 -7.00 9.65 12.72
C GLN A 194 -5.54 9.78 13.16
N TYR A 195 -5.05 11.01 13.38
CA TYR A 195 -3.68 11.26 13.84
C TYR A 195 -3.44 10.73 15.26
N ALA A 196 -4.39 10.92 16.18
CA ALA A 196 -4.26 10.38 17.53
C ALA A 196 -4.14 8.85 17.55
N ARG A 197 -4.83 8.15 16.65
CA ARG A 197 -4.71 6.68 16.50
C ARG A 197 -3.39 6.24 15.88
N ALA A 198 -2.85 7.00 14.93
CA ALA A 198 -1.57 6.70 14.29
C ALA A 198 -0.39 6.87 15.26
N SER A 199 -0.49 7.81 16.20
CA SER A 199 0.57 8.07 17.22
C SER A 199 0.54 7.07 18.39
N ALA A 200 -0.52 6.26 18.54
CA ALA A 200 -0.69 5.30 19.63
C ALA A 200 -0.26 3.85 19.26
N ASN A 201 0.12 3.59 18.02
CA ASN A 201 0.60 2.31 17.49
C ASN A 201 2.09 2.36 17.15
#